data_bf5984e30456d96776a9feda1dc2c295
#
_entry.id   bf5984e30456d96776a9feda1dc2c295
#
_cell.length_a   1.000
_cell.length_b   1.000
_cell.length_c   1.000
_cell.angle_alpha   90.00
_cell.angle_beta   90.00
_cell.angle_gamma   90.00
#
_symmetry.space_group_name_H-M   'P 1'
#
loop_
_entity.id
_entity.type
_entity.pdbx_description
1 polymer ?
#
loop_
_entity_poly.entity_id
_entity_poly.type
_entity_poly.pdbx_seq_one_letter_code
_entity_poly.pdbx_strand_id
1 'polypeptide(L)'
;MLAVVADAQQLRQEAFELINLDYPGLEKVKAACSRQKWEAAAQELLNYYRSRTGITHPDIDLKNLTISKEEQKWADDALEHTFFVHKGYQPSYNYGKDINWEYWPVKDNELRWQLHRHKWFTPMGKAYRISGDEKYAKEWVHQYMDWVQKNPLVNMKQEEFELVSAGEVKEDADNVYFAWRQLEVSNRLQDQTCQFLLFCSASAFTPEFLTEFIVNYHRHGAHLLKNYSAEGNHLLFEAQRMVYAGVFFPELKDAAIWRESGINILNREIKKQVYNDGGQYELDPHYHLAAINIFCKALRMADCNGFRNEFPSEYLDTVKNMIAFYANICFPDYTNPCFSDAKLGDYQAELANYRDWLALFPDCDWICLLYTSDAADDSLRV
;
A
#
# COMPACT_ATOMS: atom_id res chain seq x y z
N MET A 1 -25.92 -24.99 -15.61
CA MET A 1 -25.88 -24.29 -14.30
C MET A 1 -25.16 -25.23 -13.33
N LEU A 2 -23.84 -25.23 -13.37
CA LEU A 2 -23.02 -25.92 -12.37
C LEU A 2 -22.75 -24.90 -11.27
N ALA A 3 -23.36 -25.15 -10.11
CA ALA A 3 -23.01 -24.39 -8.91
C ALA A 3 -21.52 -24.64 -8.64
N VAL A 4 -20.73 -23.60 -8.75
CA VAL A 4 -19.40 -23.57 -8.13
C VAL A 4 -19.69 -23.69 -6.64
N VAL A 5 -19.48 -24.87 -6.08
CA VAL A 5 -19.42 -25.06 -4.64
C VAL A 5 -18.24 -24.17 -4.22
N ALA A 6 -18.54 -23.02 -3.61
CA ALA A 6 -17.54 -22.27 -2.91
C ALA A 6 -16.97 -23.26 -1.88
N ASP A 7 -15.71 -23.66 -2.04
CA ASP A 7 -15.00 -24.39 -1.00
C ASP A 7 -15.19 -23.61 0.29
N ALA A 8 -15.84 -24.24 1.27
CA ALA A 8 -16.13 -23.60 2.54
C ALA A 8 -14.79 -23.15 3.11
N GLN A 9 -14.58 -21.85 3.19
CA GLN A 9 -13.36 -21.27 3.75
C GLN A 9 -13.16 -21.85 5.14
N GLN A 10 -12.03 -22.47 5.38
CA GLN A 10 -11.72 -23.08 6.67
C GLN A 10 -11.17 -21.98 7.59
N LEU A 11 -11.74 -21.89 8.79
CA LEU A 11 -11.27 -20.97 9.82
C LEU A 11 -9.79 -21.26 10.19
N ARG A 12 -8.95 -20.24 10.18
CA ARG A 12 -7.53 -20.32 10.54
C ARG A 12 -7.34 -19.94 12.01
N GLN A 13 -7.22 -20.94 12.89
CA GLN A 13 -6.96 -20.70 14.32
C GLN A 13 -5.65 -19.97 14.57
N GLU A 14 -4.66 -20.15 13.69
CA GLU A 14 -3.37 -19.47 13.68
C GLU A 14 -3.50 -17.93 13.75
N ALA A 15 -4.57 -17.35 13.17
CA ALA A 15 -4.82 -15.91 13.21
C ALA A 15 -4.85 -15.36 14.65
N PHE A 16 -5.38 -16.12 15.61
CA PHE A 16 -5.46 -15.68 17.00
C PHE A 16 -4.10 -15.75 17.73
N GLU A 17 -3.16 -16.51 17.22
CA GLU A 17 -1.77 -16.52 17.72
C GLU A 17 -0.99 -15.28 17.29
N LEU A 18 -1.37 -14.67 16.15
CA LEU A 18 -0.75 -13.47 15.59
C LEU A 18 -1.28 -12.17 16.22
N ILE A 19 -2.46 -12.20 16.82
CA ILE A 19 -3.12 -11.04 17.40
C ILE A 19 -2.76 -10.90 18.90
N ASN A 20 -2.50 -9.67 19.32
CA ASN A 20 -2.42 -9.31 20.73
C ASN A 20 -3.84 -9.25 21.31
N LEU A 21 -4.31 -10.35 21.90
CA LEU A 21 -5.66 -10.44 22.47
C LEU A 21 -5.88 -9.52 23.70
N ASP A 22 -4.83 -8.85 24.20
CA ASP A 22 -4.91 -7.82 25.23
C ASP A 22 -5.07 -6.40 24.64
N TYR A 23 -5.13 -6.29 23.32
CA TYR A 23 -5.42 -5.01 22.68
C TYR A 23 -6.83 -4.52 23.01
N PRO A 24 -7.02 -3.21 23.34
CA PRO A 24 -8.30 -2.65 23.71
C PRO A 24 -9.41 -2.96 22.70
N GLY A 25 -10.56 -3.43 23.18
CA GLY A 25 -11.71 -3.81 22.35
C GLY A 25 -11.75 -5.28 21.92
N LEU A 26 -10.70 -6.07 22.22
CA LEU A 26 -10.64 -7.51 21.90
C LEU A 26 -11.04 -8.43 23.05
N GLU A 27 -11.64 -7.90 24.13
CA GLU A 27 -12.01 -8.66 25.34
C GLU A 27 -12.93 -9.85 25.01
N LYS A 28 -13.89 -9.66 24.09
CA LYS A 28 -14.81 -10.74 23.67
C LYS A 28 -14.08 -11.80 22.85
N VAL A 29 -13.17 -11.39 21.97
CA VAL A 29 -12.33 -12.32 21.19
C VAL A 29 -11.47 -13.15 22.13
N LYS A 30 -10.78 -12.50 23.08
CA LYS A 30 -9.97 -13.17 24.11
C LYS A 30 -10.78 -14.18 24.92
N ALA A 31 -11.99 -13.80 25.37
CA ALA A 31 -12.86 -14.67 26.12
C ALA A 31 -13.36 -15.88 25.32
N ALA A 32 -13.58 -15.73 24.01
CA ALA A 32 -13.93 -16.85 23.13
C ALA A 32 -12.73 -17.77 22.89
N CYS A 33 -11.54 -17.23 22.61
CA CYS A 33 -10.29 -17.99 22.45
C CYS A 33 -9.95 -18.82 23.70
N SER A 34 -10.08 -18.23 24.91
CA SER A 34 -9.78 -18.93 26.15
C SER A 34 -10.70 -20.14 26.42
N ARG A 35 -11.85 -20.19 25.75
CA ARG A 35 -12.83 -21.31 25.79
C ARG A 35 -12.72 -22.20 24.54
N GLN A 36 -11.75 -21.98 23.67
CA GLN A 36 -11.56 -22.68 22.39
C GLN A 36 -12.79 -22.63 21.46
N LYS A 37 -13.58 -21.53 21.55
CA LYS A 37 -14.74 -21.29 20.70
C LYS A 37 -14.32 -20.47 19.49
N TRP A 38 -13.65 -21.11 18.55
CA TRP A 38 -12.94 -20.45 17.47
C TRP A 38 -13.87 -19.72 16.49
N GLU A 39 -15.03 -20.29 16.15
CA GLU A 39 -16.03 -19.64 15.30
C GLU A 39 -16.59 -18.37 15.97
N ALA A 40 -16.86 -18.44 17.28
CA ALA A 40 -17.29 -17.28 18.03
C ALA A 40 -16.18 -16.23 18.13
N ALA A 41 -14.93 -16.65 18.30
CA ALA A 41 -13.78 -15.74 18.31
C ALA A 41 -13.62 -15.01 16.98
N ALA A 42 -13.74 -15.71 15.85
CA ALA A 42 -13.66 -15.12 14.52
C ALA A 42 -14.81 -14.14 14.25
N GLN A 43 -16.04 -14.50 14.69
CA GLN A 43 -17.19 -13.60 14.56
C GLN A 43 -17.01 -12.32 15.42
N GLU A 44 -16.54 -12.44 16.65
CA GLU A 44 -16.28 -11.27 17.50
C GLU A 44 -15.12 -10.42 16.97
N LEU A 45 -14.11 -11.03 16.36
CA LEU A 45 -13.02 -10.32 15.70
C LEU A 45 -13.53 -9.54 14.48
N LEU A 46 -14.40 -10.12 13.65
CA LEU A 46 -15.03 -9.43 12.54
C LEU A 46 -15.92 -8.28 13.02
N ASN A 47 -16.69 -8.48 14.09
CA ASN A 47 -17.50 -7.44 14.71
C ASN A 47 -16.64 -6.27 15.20
N TYR A 48 -15.49 -6.58 15.84
CA TYR A 48 -14.50 -5.58 16.25
C TYR A 48 -14.02 -4.76 15.07
N TYR A 49 -13.52 -5.38 14.01
CA TYR A 49 -13.01 -4.65 12.85
C TYR A 49 -14.08 -3.84 12.12
N ARG A 50 -15.32 -4.33 12.03
CA ARG A 50 -16.45 -3.60 11.44
C ARG A 50 -16.87 -2.36 12.26
N SER A 51 -16.64 -2.38 13.56
CA SER A 51 -16.94 -1.26 14.48
C SER A 51 -15.73 -0.39 14.81
N ARG A 52 -14.53 -0.74 14.33
CA ARG A 52 -13.29 -0.04 14.63
C ARG A 52 -13.28 1.37 14.01
N THR A 53 -13.15 2.39 14.87
CA THR A 53 -13.10 3.81 14.47
C THR A 53 -11.76 4.47 14.77
N GLY A 54 -10.86 3.79 15.48
CA GLY A 54 -9.60 4.36 15.97
C GLY A 54 -8.48 4.49 14.94
N ILE A 55 -8.67 3.96 13.73
CA ILE A 55 -7.65 4.00 12.67
C ILE A 55 -8.16 4.82 11.49
N THR A 56 -7.39 5.84 11.12
CA THR A 56 -7.61 6.68 9.94
C THR A 56 -6.65 6.27 8.84
N HIS A 57 -7.16 6.07 7.62
CA HIS A 57 -6.34 5.78 6.45
C HIS A 57 -6.19 7.04 5.60
N PRO A 58 -4.97 7.57 5.40
CA PRO A 58 -4.79 8.86 4.73
C PRO A 58 -5.08 8.82 3.22
N ASP A 59 -5.05 7.64 2.60
CA ASP A 59 -5.22 7.49 1.15
C ASP A 59 -6.67 7.13 0.76
N ILE A 60 -7.58 6.89 1.74
CA ILE A 60 -8.97 6.52 1.47
C ILE A 60 -9.93 7.28 2.39
N ASP A 61 -10.78 8.10 1.79
CA ASP A 61 -11.94 8.70 2.44
C ASP A 61 -13.21 7.94 2.05
N LEU A 62 -13.71 7.09 2.95
CA LEU A 62 -14.93 6.31 2.70
C LEU A 62 -16.19 7.18 2.60
N LYS A 63 -16.18 8.43 3.11
CA LYS A 63 -17.34 9.34 3.06
C LYS A 63 -17.45 10.04 1.72
N ASN A 64 -16.32 10.35 1.09
CA ASN A 64 -16.23 11.06 -0.18
C ASN A 64 -15.61 10.16 -1.28
N LEU A 65 -15.92 8.87 -1.23
CA LEU A 65 -15.34 7.90 -2.15
C LEU A 65 -15.85 8.14 -3.58
N THR A 66 -14.94 8.22 -4.52
CA THR A 66 -15.21 8.35 -5.94
C THR A 66 -14.54 7.24 -6.72
N ILE A 67 -15.07 6.95 -7.90
CA ILE A 67 -14.48 6.02 -8.85
C ILE A 67 -14.46 6.68 -10.24
N SER A 68 -13.32 6.64 -10.92
CA SER A 68 -13.21 7.12 -12.29
C SER A 68 -13.84 6.13 -13.27
N LYS A 69 -14.12 6.57 -14.50
CA LYS A 69 -14.62 5.68 -15.55
C LYS A 69 -13.65 4.55 -15.87
N GLU A 70 -12.35 4.83 -15.80
CA GLU A 70 -11.31 3.84 -16.01
C GLU A 70 -11.26 2.82 -14.89
N GLU A 71 -11.28 3.27 -13.64
CA GLU A 71 -11.32 2.36 -12.48
C GLU A 71 -12.59 1.49 -12.50
N GLN A 72 -13.75 2.05 -12.86
CA GLN A 72 -14.98 1.27 -13.01
C GLN A 72 -14.82 0.20 -14.08
N LYS A 73 -14.22 0.56 -15.23
CA LYS A 73 -13.93 -0.43 -16.28
C LYS A 73 -13.01 -1.54 -15.78
N TRP A 74 -11.94 -1.20 -15.04
CA TRP A 74 -11.03 -2.22 -14.49
C TRP A 74 -11.72 -3.13 -13.49
N ALA A 75 -12.64 -2.59 -12.68
CA ALA A 75 -13.44 -3.38 -11.76
C ALA A 75 -14.38 -4.35 -12.50
N ASP A 76 -15.02 -3.89 -13.58
CA ASP A 76 -15.93 -4.72 -14.39
C ASP A 76 -15.17 -5.78 -15.18
N ASP A 77 -14.05 -5.42 -15.80
CA ASP A 77 -13.18 -6.36 -16.53
C ASP A 77 -12.63 -7.44 -15.59
N ALA A 78 -12.35 -7.11 -14.33
CA ALA A 78 -11.84 -8.04 -13.33
C ALA A 78 -12.85 -9.16 -12.96
N LEU A 79 -14.16 -8.91 -13.10
CA LEU A 79 -15.18 -9.94 -12.91
C LEU A 79 -15.08 -11.09 -13.92
N GLU A 80 -14.46 -10.82 -15.08
CA GLU A 80 -14.21 -11.79 -16.14
C GLU A 80 -12.72 -12.16 -16.22
N HIS A 81 -11.95 -11.95 -15.15
CA HIS A 81 -10.51 -12.20 -15.03
C HIS A 81 -9.66 -11.49 -16.09
N THR A 82 -10.10 -10.34 -16.55
CA THR A 82 -9.31 -9.45 -17.41
C THR A 82 -8.72 -8.35 -16.53
N PHE A 83 -7.41 -8.45 -16.23
CA PHE A 83 -6.80 -7.65 -15.18
C PHE A 83 -6.04 -6.44 -15.71
N PHE A 84 -6.36 -5.27 -15.18
CA PHE A 84 -5.51 -4.10 -15.28
C PHE A 84 -4.29 -4.26 -14.36
N VAL A 85 -3.13 -4.48 -14.96
CA VAL A 85 -1.87 -4.63 -14.20
C VAL A 85 -1.08 -3.31 -14.16
N HIS A 86 -0.99 -2.62 -15.30
CA HIS A 86 -0.30 -1.33 -15.41
C HIS A 86 -0.67 -0.64 -16.72
N LYS A 87 -0.67 0.70 -16.73
CA LYS A 87 -0.99 1.52 -17.93
C LYS A 87 -0.11 1.27 -19.15
N GLY A 88 1.10 0.76 -18.95
CA GLY A 88 2.02 0.39 -20.03
C GLY A 88 1.64 -0.92 -20.73
N TYR A 89 0.72 -1.72 -20.18
CA TYR A 89 0.28 -3.01 -20.72
C TYR A 89 -1.21 -2.96 -21.02
N GLN A 90 -1.56 -2.22 -22.06
CA GLN A 90 -2.94 -2.09 -22.53
C GLN A 90 -3.05 -2.57 -23.98
N PRO A 91 -4.19 -3.21 -24.37
CA PRO A 91 -5.33 -3.54 -23.49
C PRO A 91 -5.00 -4.59 -22.44
N SER A 92 -5.80 -4.64 -21.35
CA SER A 92 -5.65 -5.65 -20.29
C SER A 92 -5.78 -7.07 -20.86
N TYR A 93 -5.09 -8.02 -20.21
CA TYR A 93 -5.08 -9.41 -20.64
C TYR A 93 -6.07 -10.23 -19.81
N ASN A 94 -6.70 -11.23 -20.46
CA ASN A 94 -7.54 -12.22 -19.77
C ASN A 94 -6.68 -13.39 -19.28
N TYR A 95 -6.80 -13.71 -18.00
CA TYR A 95 -6.00 -14.75 -17.32
C TYR A 95 -6.72 -16.08 -17.21
N GLY A 96 -7.82 -16.24 -17.91
CA GLY A 96 -8.60 -17.48 -18.00
C GLY A 96 -9.67 -17.62 -16.92
N LYS A 97 -10.58 -18.56 -17.13
CA LYS A 97 -11.65 -18.87 -16.17
C LYS A 97 -11.10 -19.46 -14.88
N ASP A 98 -10.13 -20.35 -14.98
CA ASP A 98 -9.23 -20.78 -13.91
C ASP A 98 -7.99 -19.89 -14.01
N ILE A 99 -7.85 -18.96 -13.05
CA ILE A 99 -6.85 -17.88 -13.16
C ILE A 99 -5.44 -18.47 -13.26
N ASN A 100 -4.78 -18.18 -14.38
CA ASN A 100 -3.39 -18.55 -14.59
C ASN A 100 -2.45 -17.40 -14.17
N TRP A 101 -1.98 -17.40 -12.94
CA TRP A 101 -1.07 -16.41 -12.38
C TRP A 101 0.34 -16.44 -12.98
N GLU A 102 0.64 -17.45 -13.80
CA GLU A 102 1.90 -17.60 -14.52
C GLU A 102 1.80 -17.14 -15.98
N TYR A 103 0.59 -16.74 -16.45
CA TYR A 103 0.39 -16.31 -17.81
C TYR A 103 1.22 -15.07 -18.14
N TRP A 104 2.09 -15.22 -19.13
CA TRP A 104 3.07 -14.21 -19.52
C TRP A 104 2.89 -13.83 -21.01
N PRO A 105 1.86 -13.02 -21.35
CA PRO A 105 1.52 -12.68 -22.72
C PRO A 105 2.57 -11.80 -23.42
N VAL A 106 3.38 -11.07 -22.65
CA VAL A 106 4.47 -10.24 -23.13
C VAL A 106 5.73 -10.64 -22.38
N LYS A 107 6.82 -10.89 -23.09
CA LYS A 107 8.11 -11.25 -22.50
C LYS A 107 8.79 -10.04 -21.83
N ASP A 108 8.17 -9.57 -20.78
CA ASP A 108 8.63 -8.50 -19.94
C ASP A 108 8.36 -8.86 -18.47
N ASN A 109 9.41 -8.93 -17.67
CA ASN A 109 9.32 -9.27 -16.26
C ASN A 109 8.45 -8.31 -15.46
N GLU A 110 8.43 -7.03 -15.84
CA GLU A 110 7.63 -6.03 -15.17
C GLU A 110 6.14 -6.39 -15.25
N LEU A 111 5.65 -6.97 -16.34
CA LEU A 111 4.27 -7.44 -16.43
C LEU A 111 3.97 -8.53 -15.40
N ARG A 112 4.87 -9.51 -15.21
CA ARG A 112 4.68 -10.56 -14.19
C ARG A 112 4.70 -9.97 -12.78
N TRP A 113 5.62 -9.07 -12.48
CA TRP A 113 5.66 -8.38 -11.18
C TRP A 113 4.39 -7.57 -10.95
N GLN A 114 3.95 -6.77 -11.92
CA GLN A 114 2.75 -5.93 -11.80
C GLN A 114 1.48 -6.76 -11.59
N LEU A 115 1.39 -7.95 -12.19
CA LEU A 115 0.27 -8.88 -11.97
C LEU A 115 0.10 -9.19 -10.48
N HIS A 116 1.20 -9.47 -9.77
CA HIS A 116 1.17 -9.82 -8.36
C HIS A 116 0.98 -8.64 -7.40
N ARG A 117 0.80 -7.41 -7.91
CA ARG A 117 0.41 -6.22 -7.11
C ARG A 117 -1.11 -6.08 -6.96
N HIS A 118 -1.90 -6.79 -7.77
CA HIS A 118 -3.37 -6.82 -7.72
C HIS A 118 -4.03 -5.44 -7.81
N LYS A 119 -3.55 -4.57 -8.69
CA LYS A 119 -3.99 -3.15 -8.75
C LYS A 119 -5.48 -2.96 -9.03
N TRP A 120 -6.14 -3.94 -9.62
CA TRP A 120 -7.58 -3.91 -9.89
C TRP A 120 -8.46 -4.17 -8.64
N PHE A 121 -7.91 -4.69 -7.54
CA PHE A 121 -8.66 -4.97 -6.33
C PHE A 121 -9.21 -3.70 -5.65
N THR A 122 -8.44 -2.62 -5.62
CA THR A 122 -8.93 -1.34 -5.07
C THR A 122 -10.07 -0.74 -5.91
N PRO A 123 -10.02 -0.68 -7.26
CA PRO A 123 -11.17 -0.38 -8.10
C PRO A 123 -12.40 -1.25 -7.83
N MET A 124 -12.24 -2.57 -7.69
CA MET A 124 -13.37 -3.45 -7.31
C MET A 124 -13.98 -3.08 -5.96
N GLY A 125 -13.14 -2.72 -4.97
CA GLY A 125 -13.59 -2.27 -3.67
C GLY A 125 -14.34 -0.94 -3.72
N LYS A 126 -13.89 0.02 -4.53
CA LYS A 126 -14.59 1.28 -4.78
C LYS A 126 -15.94 1.02 -5.45
N ALA A 127 -15.98 0.17 -6.49
CA ALA A 127 -17.21 -0.20 -7.18
C ALA A 127 -18.22 -0.84 -6.22
N TYR A 128 -17.77 -1.77 -5.36
CA TYR A 128 -18.59 -2.35 -4.30
C TYR A 128 -19.15 -1.29 -3.34
N ARG A 129 -18.31 -0.42 -2.80
CA ARG A 129 -18.72 0.57 -1.79
C ARG A 129 -19.71 1.58 -2.33
N ILE A 130 -19.58 1.98 -3.60
CA ILE A 130 -20.44 2.97 -4.25
C ILE A 130 -21.77 2.35 -4.70
N SER A 131 -21.73 1.15 -5.28
CA SER A 131 -22.93 0.48 -5.82
C SER A 131 -23.68 -0.39 -4.81
N GLY A 132 -23.01 -0.90 -3.77
CA GLY A 132 -23.52 -1.94 -2.90
C GLY A 132 -23.62 -3.33 -3.54
N ASP A 133 -23.11 -3.52 -4.76
CA ASP A 133 -23.23 -4.79 -5.49
C ASP A 133 -22.17 -5.79 -5.00
N GLU A 134 -22.65 -6.80 -4.28
CA GLU A 134 -21.83 -7.86 -3.68
C GLU A 134 -21.03 -8.70 -4.71
N LYS A 135 -21.32 -8.61 -6.00
CA LYS A 135 -20.55 -9.34 -7.02
C LYS A 135 -19.07 -8.99 -6.97
N TYR A 136 -18.72 -7.70 -6.77
CA TYR A 136 -17.33 -7.26 -6.67
C TYR A 136 -16.63 -7.83 -5.43
N ALA A 137 -17.32 -7.85 -4.30
CA ALA A 137 -16.76 -8.38 -3.07
C ALA A 137 -16.59 -9.91 -3.11
N LYS A 138 -17.59 -10.63 -3.67
CA LYS A 138 -17.50 -12.07 -3.88
C LYS A 138 -16.35 -12.46 -4.79
N GLU A 139 -16.22 -11.73 -5.91
CA GLU A 139 -15.17 -11.98 -6.87
C GLU A 139 -13.78 -11.61 -6.31
N TRP A 140 -13.67 -10.51 -5.55
CA TRP A 140 -12.43 -10.19 -4.86
C TRP A 140 -11.99 -11.28 -3.88
N VAL A 141 -12.91 -11.79 -3.05
CA VAL A 141 -12.62 -12.91 -2.14
C VAL A 141 -12.17 -14.15 -2.92
N HIS A 142 -12.86 -14.47 -4.02
CA HIS A 142 -12.50 -15.59 -4.89
C HIS A 142 -11.07 -15.44 -5.44
N GLN A 143 -10.75 -14.32 -6.06
CA GLN A 143 -9.43 -14.06 -6.66
C GLN A 143 -8.32 -14.00 -5.59
N TYR A 144 -8.61 -13.42 -4.42
CA TYR A 144 -7.68 -13.39 -3.29
C TYR A 144 -7.33 -14.81 -2.84
N MET A 145 -8.33 -15.66 -2.62
CA MET A 145 -8.14 -17.03 -2.16
C MET A 145 -7.46 -17.90 -3.23
N ASP A 146 -7.84 -17.74 -4.50
CA ASP A 146 -7.21 -18.43 -5.62
C ASP A 146 -5.70 -18.06 -5.71
N TRP A 147 -5.37 -16.76 -5.53
CA TRP A 147 -3.98 -16.33 -5.51
C TRP A 147 -3.21 -16.95 -4.34
N VAL A 148 -3.78 -16.94 -3.13
CA VAL A 148 -3.15 -17.50 -1.92
C VAL A 148 -2.87 -18.98 -2.09
N GLN A 149 -3.78 -19.72 -2.70
CA GLN A 149 -3.63 -21.17 -2.92
C GLN A 149 -2.59 -21.48 -3.99
N LYS A 150 -2.59 -20.72 -5.10
CA LYS A 150 -1.71 -20.97 -6.25
C LYS A 150 -0.30 -20.37 -6.10
N ASN A 151 -0.13 -19.43 -5.19
CA ASN A 151 1.15 -18.76 -4.97
C ASN A 151 1.62 -18.88 -3.50
N PRO A 152 1.79 -20.09 -2.97
CA PRO A 152 2.26 -20.27 -1.60
C PRO A 152 3.69 -19.73 -1.44
N LEU A 153 3.98 -19.14 -0.26
CA LEU A 153 5.35 -18.83 0.11
C LEU A 153 6.07 -20.15 0.46
N VAL A 154 6.90 -20.61 -0.44
CA VAL A 154 7.75 -21.81 -0.27
C VAL A 154 9.18 -21.38 0.01
N ASN A 155 10.02 -22.35 0.42
CA ASN A 155 11.46 -22.08 0.57
C ASN A 155 12.06 -21.71 -0.78
N MET A 156 12.49 -20.46 -0.90
CA MET A 156 13.18 -19.95 -2.08
C MET A 156 14.68 -20.17 -1.91
N LYS A 157 15.37 -20.47 -3.02
CA LYS A 157 16.82 -20.45 -3.04
C LYS A 157 17.27 -18.99 -3.03
N GLN A 158 18.13 -18.63 -2.09
CA GLN A 158 18.57 -17.26 -1.88
C GLN A 158 19.20 -16.66 -3.15
N GLU A 159 20.06 -17.43 -3.84
CA GLU A 159 20.71 -16.99 -5.06
C GLU A 159 19.71 -16.66 -6.19
N GLU A 160 18.68 -17.50 -6.39
CA GLU A 160 17.64 -17.25 -7.39
C GLU A 160 16.77 -16.05 -7.00
N PHE A 161 16.46 -15.89 -5.71
CA PHE A 161 15.70 -14.76 -5.20
C PHE A 161 16.46 -13.44 -5.40
N GLU A 162 17.76 -13.41 -5.19
CA GLU A 162 18.61 -12.25 -5.43
C GLU A 162 18.67 -11.88 -6.92
N LEU A 163 18.81 -12.86 -7.81
CA LEU A 163 18.81 -12.65 -9.26
C LEU A 163 17.49 -12.04 -9.74
N VAL A 164 16.35 -12.60 -9.32
CA VAL A 164 15.02 -12.06 -9.67
C VAL A 164 14.84 -10.66 -9.12
N SER A 165 15.26 -10.42 -7.89
CA SER A 165 15.17 -9.11 -7.23
C SER A 165 16.02 -8.06 -7.95
N ALA A 166 17.16 -8.43 -8.50
CA ALA A 166 18.02 -7.59 -9.33
C ALA A 166 17.50 -7.38 -10.78
N GLY A 167 16.41 -8.07 -11.16
CA GLY A 167 15.84 -7.99 -12.49
C GLY A 167 16.44 -8.99 -13.50
N GLU A 168 17.35 -9.84 -13.08
CA GLU A 168 17.95 -10.90 -13.90
C GLU A 168 17.04 -12.13 -13.91
N VAL A 169 16.00 -12.14 -14.76
CA VAL A 169 15.05 -13.22 -14.78
C VAL A 169 15.26 -14.17 -15.93
N LYS A 170 15.28 -15.46 -15.60
CA LYS A 170 15.18 -16.55 -16.54
C LYS A 170 13.70 -16.85 -16.84
N GLU A 171 13.37 -17.18 -18.09
CA GLU A 171 12.01 -17.51 -18.52
C GLU A 171 11.42 -18.72 -17.75
N ASP A 172 12.26 -19.60 -17.25
CA ASP A 172 11.94 -20.82 -16.50
C ASP A 172 11.99 -20.67 -14.96
N ALA A 173 12.13 -19.43 -14.45
CA ALA A 173 12.11 -19.21 -13.02
C ALA A 173 10.72 -19.46 -12.43
N ASP A 174 10.66 -20.12 -11.28
CA ASP A 174 9.44 -20.43 -10.58
C ASP A 174 8.66 -19.14 -10.23
N ASN A 175 7.33 -19.21 -10.32
CA ASN A 175 6.46 -18.05 -10.12
C ASN A 175 6.58 -17.43 -8.72
N VAL A 176 7.01 -18.20 -7.72
CA VAL A 176 7.24 -17.72 -6.36
C VAL A 176 8.21 -16.52 -6.31
N TYR A 177 9.22 -16.49 -7.18
CA TYR A 177 10.19 -15.40 -7.24
C TYR A 177 9.57 -14.09 -7.75
N PHE A 178 8.52 -14.16 -8.56
CA PHE A 178 7.75 -12.99 -9.00
C PHE A 178 6.69 -12.61 -7.96
N ALA A 179 5.95 -13.57 -7.47
CA ALA A 179 4.86 -13.35 -6.52
C ALA A 179 5.35 -12.83 -5.16
N TRP A 180 6.54 -13.25 -4.71
CA TRP A 180 7.09 -12.94 -3.39
C TRP A 180 8.32 -12.04 -3.41
N ARG A 181 8.64 -11.41 -4.55
CA ARG A 181 9.65 -10.34 -4.59
C ARG A 181 9.25 -9.21 -3.63
N GLN A 182 10.24 -8.63 -2.92
CA GLN A 182 10.04 -7.67 -1.83
C GLN A 182 9.12 -6.51 -2.22
N LEU A 183 9.37 -5.91 -3.39
CA LEU A 183 8.62 -4.76 -3.87
C LEU A 183 7.13 -5.10 -4.08
N GLU A 184 6.83 -6.27 -4.65
CA GLU A 184 5.46 -6.75 -4.86
C GLU A 184 4.76 -7.08 -3.54
N VAL A 185 5.48 -7.73 -2.62
CA VAL A 185 5.00 -7.98 -1.25
C VAL A 185 4.66 -6.68 -0.54
N SER A 186 5.53 -5.67 -0.62
CA SER A 186 5.31 -4.37 -0.01
C SER A 186 4.12 -3.63 -0.62
N ASN A 187 3.93 -3.72 -1.96
CA ASN A 187 2.74 -3.17 -2.61
C ASN A 187 1.46 -3.78 -2.04
N ARG A 188 1.40 -5.13 -1.94
CA ARG A 188 0.24 -5.80 -1.35
C ARG A 188 0.01 -5.41 0.10
N LEU A 189 1.05 -5.26 0.91
CA LEU A 189 0.92 -4.81 2.30
C LEU A 189 0.19 -3.47 2.42
N GLN A 190 0.52 -2.50 1.59
CA GLN A 190 -0.16 -1.21 1.61
C GLN A 190 -1.57 -1.31 1.01
N ASP A 191 -1.72 -1.90 -0.19
CA ASP A 191 -2.98 -1.92 -0.92
C ASP A 191 -4.05 -2.75 -0.19
N GLN A 192 -3.65 -3.82 0.51
CA GLN A 192 -4.56 -4.63 1.33
C GLN A 192 -5.14 -3.85 2.52
N THR A 193 -4.49 -2.79 3.02
CA THR A 193 -5.09 -1.92 4.03
C THR A 193 -6.28 -1.14 3.46
N CYS A 194 -6.17 -0.65 2.23
CA CYS A 194 -7.27 -0.02 1.49
C CYS A 194 -8.38 -1.02 1.20
N GLN A 195 -8.02 -2.20 0.68
CA GLN A 195 -8.96 -3.28 0.35
C GLN A 195 -9.74 -3.73 1.60
N PHE A 196 -9.06 -3.86 2.74
CA PHE A 196 -9.70 -4.20 4.01
C PHE A 196 -10.80 -3.20 4.37
N LEU A 197 -10.52 -1.90 4.30
CA LEU A 197 -11.53 -0.85 4.56
C LEU A 197 -12.69 -0.90 3.58
N LEU A 198 -12.40 -1.14 2.31
CA LEU A 198 -13.41 -1.17 1.26
C LEU A 198 -14.34 -2.38 1.39
N PHE A 199 -13.82 -3.55 1.75
CA PHE A 199 -14.57 -4.81 1.71
C PHE A 199 -15.01 -5.36 3.07
N CYS A 200 -14.47 -4.88 4.19
CA CYS A 200 -14.75 -5.45 5.53
C CYS A 200 -16.25 -5.53 5.88
N SER A 201 -17.07 -4.62 5.33
CA SER A 201 -18.53 -4.61 5.54
C SER A 201 -19.31 -5.55 4.62
N ALA A 202 -18.68 -6.11 3.60
CA ALA A 202 -19.32 -6.99 2.62
C ALA A 202 -19.78 -8.31 3.26
N SER A 203 -20.86 -8.89 2.74
CA SER A 203 -21.34 -10.20 3.19
C SER A 203 -20.35 -11.32 2.84
N ALA A 204 -19.63 -11.17 1.72
CA ALA A 204 -18.58 -12.10 1.33
C ALA A 204 -17.34 -12.07 2.23
N PHE A 205 -17.14 -10.99 3.00
CA PHE A 205 -16.08 -10.89 3.99
C PHE A 205 -16.50 -11.60 5.29
N THR A 206 -16.39 -12.92 5.30
CA THR A 206 -16.82 -13.78 6.39
C THR A 206 -15.80 -13.83 7.55
N PRO A 207 -16.16 -14.34 8.74
CA PRO A 207 -15.21 -14.59 9.82
C PRO A 207 -14.06 -15.51 9.41
N GLU A 208 -14.34 -16.53 8.61
CA GLU A 208 -13.35 -17.49 8.10
C GLU A 208 -12.38 -16.79 7.15
N PHE A 209 -12.89 -15.99 6.21
CA PHE A 209 -12.07 -15.20 5.32
C PHE A 209 -11.19 -14.19 6.08
N LEU A 210 -11.72 -13.53 7.11
CA LEU A 210 -10.94 -12.64 7.96
C LEU A 210 -9.72 -13.34 8.56
N THR A 211 -9.89 -14.57 9.07
CA THR A 211 -8.77 -15.31 9.65
C THR A 211 -7.72 -15.68 8.61
N GLU A 212 -8.12 -16.06 7.40
CA GLU A 212 -7.21 -16.31 6.28
C GLU A 212 -6.49 -15.03 5.86
N PHE A 213 -7.22 -13.91 5.75
CA PHE A 213 -6.66 -12.61 5.42
C PHE A 213 -5.57 -12.20 6.42
N ILE A 214 -5.82 -12.32 7.73
CA ILE A 214 -4.86 -11.96 8.79
C ILE A 214 -3.60 -12.82 8.70
N VAL A 215 -3.74 -14.13 8.52
CA VAL A 215 -2.60 -15.04 8.40
C VAL A 215 -1.74 -14.67 7.19
N ASN A 216 -2.36 -14.42 6.03
CA ASN A 216 -1.62 -14.06 4.83
C ASN A 216 -1.03 -12.65 4.91
N TYR A 217 -1.75 -11.68 5.48
CA TYR A 217 -1.23 -10.34 5.71
C TYR A 217 0.01 -10.37 6.59
N HIS A 218 -0.05 -11.09 7.70
CA HIS A 218 1.09 -11.29 8.59
C HIS A 218 2.26 -11.98 7.88
N ARG A 219 2.00 -12.99 7.04
CA ARG A 219 3.01 -13.68 6.23
C ARG A 219 3.75 -12.71 5.31
N HIS A 220 3.06 -11.76 4.68
CA HIS A 220 3.68 -10.71 3.88
C HIS A 220 4.61 -9.83 4.71
N GLY A 221 4.16 -9.35 5.87
CA GLY A 221 4.97 -8.51 6.76
C GLY A 221 6.20 -9.27 7.29
N ALA A 222 6.02 -10.50 7.74
CA ALA A 222 7.12 -11.34 8.23
C ALA A 222 8.15 -11.69 7.15
N HIS A 223 7.69 -11.89 5.90
CA HIS A 223 8.57 -12.12 4.75
C HIS A 223 9.38 -10.86 4.42
N LEU A 224 8.72 -9.71 4.31
CA LEU A 224 9.38 -8.44 3.99
C LEU A 224 10.39 -8.03 5.07
N LEU A 225 10.05 -8.22 6.35
CA LEU A 225 10.95 -7.91 7.48
C LEU A 225 12.31 -8.61 7.37
N LYS A 226 12.34 -9.79 6.76
CA LYS A 226 13.56 -10.60 6.58
C LYS A 226 14.29 -10.35 5.25
N ASN A 227 13.61 -9.75 4.27
CA ASN A 227 14.06 -9.74 2.90
C ASN A 227 13.97 -8.35 2.24
N TYR A 228 14.26 -7.28 2.99
CA TYR A 228 14.33 -5.95 2.40
C TYR A 228 15.35 -5.86 1.26
N SER A 229 15.08 -5.04 0.27
CA SER A 229 16.06 -4.62 -0.71
C SER A 229 17.28 -3.99 -0.02
N ALA A 230 18.47 -4.12 -0.62
CA ALA A 230 19.70 -3.63 0.00
C ALA A 230 19.72 -2.10 0.12
N GLU A 231 19.27 -1.39 -0.92
CA GLU A 231 19.28 0.08 -1.00
C GLU A 231 18.35 0.61 -2.10
N GLY A 232 18.35 1.91 -2.29
CA GLY A 232 17.65 2.60 -3.39
C GLY A 232 16.16 2.77 -3.14
N ASN A 233 15.43 3.14 -4.21
CA ASN A 233 14.01 3.47 -4.13
C ASN A 233 13.13 2.29 -3.69
N HIS A 234 13.51 1.06 -4.05
CA HIS A 234 12.77 -0.14 -3.61
C HIS A 234 12.77 -0.24 -2.08
N LEU A 235 13.93 -0.09 -1.44
CA LEU A 235 14.04 -0.10 0.01
C LEU A 235 13.20 0.99 0.68
N LEU A 236 13.17 2.21 0.10
CA LEU A 236 12.34 3.30 0.63
C LEU A 236 10.84 2.95 0.56
N PHE A 237 10.36 2.42 -0.57
CA PHE A 237 8.97 1.98 -0.71
C PHE A 237 8.63 0.86 0.27
N GLU A 238 9.49 -0.12 0.40
CA GLU A 238 9.32 -1.27 1.29
C GLU A 238 9.22 -0.83 2.76
N ALA A 239 10.13 0.04 3.19
CA ALA A 239 10.14 0.59 4.54
C ALA A 239 8.89 1.45 4.84
N GLN A 240 8.50 2.34 3.90
CA GLN A 240 7.29 3.15 4.01
C GLN A 240 6.04 2.28 4.19
N ARG A 241 5.91 1.20 3.40
CA ARG A 241 4.76 0.31 3.42
C ARG A 241 4.74 -0.60 4.66
N MET A 242 5.91 -0.90 5.22
CA MET A 242 6.00 -1.59 6.50
C MET A 242 5.46 -0.72 7.65
N VAL A 243 5.72 0.61 7.62
CA VAL A 243 5.10 1.55 8.56
C VAL A 243 3.57 1.51 8.40
N TYR A 244 3.05 1.52 7.17
CA TYR A 244 1.60 1.38 6.92
C TYR A 244 1.02 0.13 7.57
N ALA A 245 1.68 -1.01 7.37
CA ALA A 245 1.22 -2.28 7.91
C ALA A 245 1.14 -2.27 9.45
N GLY A 246 2.18 -1.79 10.11
CA GLY A 246 2.25 -1.73 11.56
C GLY A 246 1.38 -0.65 12.20
N VAL A 247 0.99 0.39 11.45
CA VAL A 247 0.03 1.41 11.92
C VAL A 247 -1.40 0.94 11.69
N PHE A 248 -1.70 0.33 10.55
CA PHE A 248 -3.07 -0.03 10.18
C PHE A 248 -3.63 -1.22 11.01
N PHE A 249 -2.79 -2.18 11.33
CA PHE A 249 -3.15 -3.33 12.17
C PHE A 249 -2.35 -3.33 13.49
N PRO A 250 -2.57 -2.34 14.38
CA PRO A 250 -1.85 -2.24 15.64
C PRO A 250 -2.17 -3.40 16.59
N GLU A 251 -3.24 -4.17 16.30
CA GLU A 251 -3.64 -5.37 17.02
C GLU A 251 -2.70 -6.56 16.80
N LEU A 252 -1.91 -6.55 15.72
CA LEU A 252 -0.94 -7.62 15.47
C LEU A 252 0.23 -7.51 16.47
N LYS A 253 0.70 -8.65 16.96
CA LYS A 253 1.84 -8.70 17.91
C LYS A 253 3.10 -8.07 17.35
N ASP A 254 3.32 -8.21 16.03
CA ASP A 254 4.51 -7.70 15.34
C ASP A 254 4.35 -6.26 14.83
N ALA A 255 3.20 -5.61 15.06
CA ALA A 255 2.90 -4.28 14.53
C ALA A 255 3.94 -3.22 14.95
N ALA A 256 4.37 -3.21 16.21
CA ALA A 256 5.40 -2.30 16.69
C ALA A 256 6.76 -2.55 16.03
N ILE A 257 7.14 -3.83 15.87
CA ILE A 257 8.39 -4.23 15.20
C ILE A 257 8.39 -3.77 13.75
N TRP A 258 7.26 -3.88 13.05
CA TRP A 258 7.13 -3.44 11.67
C TRP A 258 7.28 -1.91 11.56
N ARG A 259 6.61 -1.13 12.43
CA ARG A 259 6.78 0.33 12.46
C ARG A 259 8.21 0.72 12.74
N GLU A 260 8.81 0.15 13.80
CA GLU A 260 10.19 0.43 14.20
C GLU A 260 11.18 0.12 13.06
N SER A 261 11.04 -1.05 12.43
CA SER A 261 11.88 -1.44 11.29
C SER A 261 11.78 -0.46 10.13
N GLY A 262 10.55 -0.13 9.71
CA GLY A 262 10.33 0.82 8.62
C GLY A 262 10.86 2.21 8.92
N ILE A 263 10.59 2.74 10.12
CA ILE A 263 11.06 4.06 10.55
C ILE A 263 12.60 4.12 10.64
N ASN A 264 13.24 3.08 11.18
CA ASN A 264 14.70 3.01 11.28
C ASN A 264 15.36 3.00 9.90
N ILE A 265 14.81 2.25 8.94
CA ILE A 265 15.29 2.25 7.56
C ILE A 265 15.12 3.63 6.94
N LEU A 266 13.93 4.21 7.00
CA LEU A 266 13.66 5.55 6.44
C LEU A 266 14.57 6.62 7.05
N ASN A 267 14.78 6.58 8.38
CA ASN A 267 15.67 7.53 9.07
C ASN A 267 17.15 7.35 8.70
N ARG A 268 17.58 6.13 8.42
CA ARG A 268 18.91 5.85 7.90
C ARG A 268 19.07 6.35 6.46
N GLU A 269 18.12 6.01 5.61
CA GLU A 269 18.19 6.34 4.19
C GLU A 269 18.03 7.84 3.92
N ILE A 270 17.22 8.56 4.68
CA ILE A 270 17.11 10.01 4.51
C ILE A 270 18.44 10.71 4.80
N LYS A 271 19.19 10.26 5.82
CA LYS A 271 20.53 10.77 6.14
C LYS A 271 21.58 10.42 5.09
N LYS A 272 21.42 9.29 4.40
CA LYS A 272 22.32 8.83 3.32
C LYS A 272 22.04 9.57 2.00
N GLN A 273 20.77 9.83 1.70
CA GLN A 273 20.33 10.26 0.39
C GLN A 273 20.09 11.78 0.27
N VAL A 274 20.07 12.52 1.38
CA VAL A 274 19.74 13.94 1.40
C VAL A 274 20.94 14.76 1.88
N TYR A 275 21.32 15.77 1.10
CA TYR A 275 22.37 16.71 1.45
C TYR A 275 21.88 17.72 2.51
N ASN A 276 22.83 18.47 3.09
CA ASN A 276 22.54 19.44 4.15
C ASN A 276 21.60 20.59 3.72
N ASP A 277 21.57 20.89 2.42
CA ASP A 277 20.67 21.88 1.83
C ASP A 277 19.27 21.35 1.52
N GLY A 278 19.03 20.05 1.76
CA GLY A 278 17.78 19.37 1.47
C GLY A 278 17.72 18.68 0.11
N GLY A 279 18.70 18.88 -0.76
CA GLY A 279 18.74 18.24 -2.08
C GLY A 279 18.92 16.73 -1.98
N GLN A 280 18.15 15.94 -2.77
CA GLN A 280 18.30 14.49 -2.84
C GLN A 280 19.46 14.15 -3.78
N TYR A 281 20.24 13.12 -3.45
CA TYR A 281 21.55 12.80 -4.04
C TYR A 281 21.55 12.44 -5.55
N GLU A 282 20.40 12.05 -6.11
CA GLU A 282 20.27 11.80 -7.56
C GLU A 282 20.22 13.09 -8.36
N LEU A 283 20.01 14.25 -7.71
CA LEU A 283 19.99 15.60 -8.32
C LEU A 283 18.98 15.72 -9.49
N ASP A 284 17.90 15.00 -9.39
CA ASP A 284 16.80 15.00 -10.35
C ASP A 284 15.51 15.49 -9.66
N PRO A 285 14.84 16.54 -10.17
CA PRO A 285 13.64 17.08 -9.53
C PRO A 285 12.50 16.08 -9.37
N HIS A 286 12.33 15.16 -10.31
CA HIS A 286 11.27 14.15 -10.25
C HIS A 286 11.56 13.09 -9.20
N TYR A 287 12.79 12.57 -9.13
CA TYR A 287 13.19 11.62 -8.09
C TYR A 287 13.24 12.27 -6.71
N HIS A 288 13.62 13.55 -6.64
CA HIS A 288 13.56 14.33 -5.41
C HIS A 288 12.13 14.42 -4.86
N LEU A 289 11.16 14.80 -5.71
CA LEU A 289 9.74 14.85 -5.36
C LEU A 289 9.21 13.46 -4.94
N ALA A 290 9.60 12.41 -5.66
CA ALA A 290 9.22 11.05 -5.32
C ALA A 290 9.73 10.65 -3.92
N ALA A 291 10.98 11.00 -3.59
CA ALA A 291 11.56 10.74 -2.27
C ALA A 291 10.82 11.51 -1.16
N ILE A 292 10.53 12.83 -1.36
CA ILE A 292 9.70 13.60 -0.41
C ILE A 292 8.38 12.87 -0.16
N ASN A 293 7.69 12.46 -1.22
CA ASN A 293 6.39 11.82 -1.12
C ASN A 293 6.45 10.49 -0.35
N ILE A 294 7.50 9.68 -0.52
CA ILE A 294 7.70 8.44 0.24
C ILE A 294 7.87 8.76 1.75
N PHE A 295 8.76 9.72 2.08
CA PHE A 295 9.02 10.09 3.47
C PHE A 295 7.79 10.73 4.13
N CYS A 296 7.10 11.63 3.45
CA CYS A 296 5.86 12.24 3.92
C CYS A 296 4.74 11.22 4.09
N LYS A 297 4.63 10.25 3.19
CA LYS A 297 3.56 9.25 3.21
C LYS A 297 3.64 8.36 4.46
N ALA A 298 4.84 7.89 4.81
CA ALA A 298 5.06 7.14 6.04
C ALA A 298 4.70 7.97 7.28
N LEU A 299 5.17 9.21 7.33
CA LEU A 299 4.89 10.13 8.44
C LEU A 299 3.40 10.46 8.56
N ARG A 300 2.70 10.71 7.44
CA ARG A 300 1.26 11.00 7.42
C ARG A 300 0.42 9.85 7.96
N MET A 301 0.75 8.62 7.58
CA MET A 301 0.08 7.43 8.11
C MET A 301 0.26 7.31 9.63
N ALA A 302 1.45 7.57 10.12
CA ALA A 302 1.76 7.54 11.55
C ALA A 302 1.10 8.71 12.30
N ASP A 303 1.15 9.91 11.75
CA ASP A 303 0.63 11.14 12.36
C ASP A 303 -0.87 11.07 12.61
N CYS A 304 -1.67 10.71 11.59
CA CYS A 304 -3.13 10.63 11.73
C CYS A 304 -3.61 9.49 12.67
N ASN A 305 -2.68 8.63 13.15
CA ASN A 305 -2.96 7.52 14.04
C ASN A 305 -2.20 7.59 15.39
N GLY A 306 -1.59 8.75 15.70
CA GLY A 306 -0.96 8.98 16.99
C GLY A 306 0.45 8.39 17.16
N PHE A 307 1.09 7.97 16.07
CA PHE A 307 2.45 7.40 16.06
C PHE A 307 3.53 8.37 15.54
N ARG A 308 3.20 9.66 15.33
CA ARG A 308 4.17 10.67 14.87
C ARG A 308 5.45 10.70 15.71
N ASN A 309 5.31 10.57 17.04
CA ASN A 309 6.43 10.62 17.97
C ASN A 309 7.42 9.45 17.87
N GLU A 310 7.09 8.40 17.11
CA GLU A 310 8.04 7.33 16.80
C GLU A 310 9.10 7.76 15.76
N PHE A 311 8.84 8.88 15.02
CA PHE A 311 9.82 9.46 14.10
C PHE A 311 10.77 10.42 14.82
N PRO A 312 12.09 10.33 14.60
CA PRO A 312 13.06 11.28 15.17
C PRO A 312 12.81 12.72 14.67
N SER A 313 13.02 13.73 15.53
CA SER A 313 12.89 15.14 15.13
C SER A 313 13.77 15.49 13.92
N GLU A 314 14.98 14.97 13.87
CA GLU A 314 15.92 15.12 12.75
C GLU A 314 15.35 14.64 11.40
N TYR A 315 14.53 13.57 11.43
CA TYR A 315 13.82 13.10 10.25
C TYR A 315 12.82 14.15 9.76
N LEU A 316 12.02 14.71 10.69
CA LEU A 316 11.03 15.73 10.37
C LEU A 316 11.69 16.99 9.80
N ASP A 317 12.79 17.44 10.40
CA ASP A 317 13.55 18.62 9.96
C ASP A 317 14.17 18.38 8.57
N THR A 318 14.69 17.17 8.31
CA THR A 318 15.23 16.83 6.99
C THR A 318 14.13 16.82 5.91
N VAL A 319 12.95 16.27 6.21
CA VAL A 319 11.81 16.32 5.26
C VAL A 319 11.39 17.76 4.96
N LYS A 320 11.34 18.64 5.97
CA LYS A 320 11.06 20.07 5.78
C LYS A 320 12.11 20.74 4.88
N ASN A 321 13.39 20.42 5.07
CA ASN A 321 14.47 20.94 4.23
C ASN A 321 14.35 20.43 2.79
N MET A 322 13.97 19.16 2.56
CA MET A 322 13.73 18.63 1.22
C MET A 322 12.59 19.37 0.52
N ILE A 323 11.48 19.63 1.23
CA ILE A 323 10.34 20.39 0.71
C ILE A 323 10.78 21.82 0.36
N ALA A 324 11.54 22.48 1.25
CA ALA A 324 12.06 23.83 1.02
C ALA A 324 12.99 23.87 -0.20
N PHE A 325 13.89 22.90 -0.34
CA PHE A 325 14.76 22.79 -1.51
C PHE A 325 13.94 22.65 -2.79
N TYR A 326 12.96 21.74 -2.83
CA TYR A 326 12.10 21.55 -4.00
C TYR A 326 11.33 22.82 -4.37
N ALA A 327 10.72 23.47 -3.39
CA ALA A 327 9.98 24.71 -3.60
C ALA A 327 10.88 25.83 -4.17
N ASN A 328 12.15 25.89 -3.77
CA ASN A 328 13.11 26.90 -4.25
C ASN A 328 13.62 26.65 -5.65
N ILE A 329 13.56 25.42 -6.16
CA ILE A 329 13.96 25.11 -7.55
C ILE A 329 12.80 25.15 -8.53
N CYS A 330 11.56 25.10 -8.07
CA CYS A 330 10.37 25.21 -8.92
C CYS A 330 10.18 26.62 -9.48
N PHE A 331 9.56 26.70 -10.64
CA PHE A 331 9.17 27.97 -11.24
C PHE A 331 7.90 28.56 -10.57
N PRO A 332 7.63 29.87 -10.75
CA PRO A 332 6.45 30.51 -10.15
C PRO A 332 5.10 29.90 -10.58
N ASP A 333 5.05 29.19 -11.68
CA ASP A 333 3.90 28.46 -12.17
C ASP A 333 3.80 27.03 -11.60
N TYR A 334 4.60 26.71 -10.57
CA TYR A 334 4.73 25.40 -9.92
C TYR A 334 5.29 24.28 -10.82
N THR A 335 5.80 24.60 -11.99
CA THR A 335 6.52 23.60 -12.78
C THR A 335 7.95 23.47 -12.29
N ASN A 336 8.55 22.30 -12.52
CA ASN A 336 9.93 22.02 -12.15
C ASN A 336 10.88 22.14 -13.36
N PRO A 337 12.16 22.46 -13.16
CA PRO A 337 13.14 22.39 -14.23
C PRO A 337 13.32 20.95 -14.72
N CYS A 338 13.44 20.79 -16.04
CA CYS A 338 13.59 19.49 -16.68
C CYS A 338 15.07 19.21 -16.98
N PHE A 339 15.82 18.78 -15.98
CA PHE A 339 17.17 18.25 -16.18
C PHE A 339 17.23 16.80 -15.68
N SER A 340 18.26 16.04 -16.07
CA SER A 340 18.34 14.59 -15.87
C SER A 340 17.14 13.88 -16.52
N ASP A 341 16.46 13.00 -15.81
CA ASP A 341 15.27 12.27 -16.25
C ASP A 341 13.95 12.98 -15.92
N ALA A 342 14.03 14.21 -15.35
CA ALA A 342 12.86 14.94 -14.90
C ALA A 342 11.94 15.33 -16.05
N LYS A 343 10.64 15.18 -15.81
CA LYS A 343 9.57 15.62 -16.69
C LYS A 343 8.90 16.87 -16.10
N LEU A 344 8.30 17.67 -16.96
CA LEU A 344 7.52 18.82 -16.52
C LEU A 344 6.38 18.36 -15.60
N GLY A 345 6.29 18.97 -14.42
CA GLY A 345 5.24 18.68 -13.45
C GLY A 345 3.87 19.19 -13.93
N ASP A 346 2.81 18.57 -13.42
CA ASP A 346 1.44 19.01 -13.61
C ASP A 346 1.05 19.98 -12.50
N TYR A 347 0.57 21.18 -12.84
CA TYR A 347 0.21 22.23 -11.89
C TYR A 347 -0.75 21.76 -10.78
N GLN A 348 -1.79 20.97 -11.13
CA GLN A 348 -2.77 20.50 -10.15
C GLN A 348 -2.18 19.45 -9.20
N ALA A 349 -1.32 18.57 -9.72
CA ALA A 349 -0.60 17.58 -8.92
C ALA A 349 0.36 18.26 -7.95
N GLU A 350 1.08 19.29 -8.42
CA GLU A 350 1.99 20.06 -7.56
C GLU A 350 1.25 20.80 -6.45
N LEU A 351 0.15 21.48 -6.75
CA LEU A 351 -0.69 22.12 -5.72
C LEU A 351 -1.19 21.11 -4.68
N ALA A 352 -1.54 19.89 -5.08
CA ALA A 352 -1.93 18.86 -4.14
C ALA A 352 -0.79 18.48 -3.19
N ASN A 353 0.46 18.38 -3.70
CA ASN A 353 1.64 18.16 -2.87
C ASN A 353 1.81 19.26 -1.81
N TYR A 354 1.73 20.53 -2.19
CA TYR A 354 1.87 21.65 -1.25
C TYR A 354 0.78 21.63 -0.16
N ARG A 355 -0.46 21.30 -0.51
CA ARG A 355 -1.57 21.14 0.47
C ARG A 355 -1.28 20.01 1.47
N ASP A 356 -0.80 18.88 0.97
CA ASP A 356 -0.47 17.72 1.79
C ASP A 356 0.72 18.03 2.73
N TRP A 357 1.72 18.75 2.26
CA TRP A 357 2.87 19.16 3.07
C TRP A 357 2.47 20.17 4.16
N LEU A 358 1.63 21.16 3.82
CA LEU A 358 1.13 22.11 4.81
C LEU A 358 0.27 21.42 5.88
N ALA A 359 -0.56 20.46 5.49
CA ALA A 359 -1.34 19.68 6.46
C ALA A 359 -0.45 18.86 7.41
N LEU A 360 0.69 18.37 6.91
CA LEU A 360 1.65 17.58 7.69
C LEU A 360 2.58 18.46 8.56
N PHE A 361 2.92 19.67 8.08
CA PHE A 361 3.82 20.63 8.70
C PHE A 361 3.17 22.02 8.77
N PRO A 362 2.17 22.21 9.64
CA PRO A 362 1.43 23.48 9.72
C PRO A 362 2.28 24.66 10.23
N ASP A 363 3.46 24.40 10.77
CA ASP A 363 4.44 25.40 11.18
C ASP A 363 5.33 25.91 10.02
N CYS A 364 5.18 25.38 8.82
CA CYS A 364 5.88 25.83 7.62
C CYS A 364 5.10 26.95 6.91
N ASP A 365 5.08 28.16 7.49
CA ASP A 365 4.30 29.31 6.99
C ASP A 365 4.60 29.67 5.53
N TRP A 366 5.83 29.46 5.08
CA TRP A 366 6.26 29.71 3.71
C TRP A 366 5.55 28.83 2.69
N ILE A 367 5.07 27.62 3.06
CA ILE A 367 4.24 26.77 2.20
C ILE A 367 2.90 27.48 1.88
N CYS A 368 2.33 28.18 2.87
CA CYS A 368 1.13 28.97 2.69
C CYS A 368 1.32 30.10 1.67
N LEU A 369 2.47 30.78 1.69
CA LEU A 369 2.79 31.86 0.76
C LEU A 369 2.85 31.38 -0.68
N LEU A 370 3.43 30.20 -0.91
CA LEU A 370 3.47 29.58 -2.23
C LEU A 370 2.07 29.15 -2.71
N TYR A 371 1.24 28.64 -1.81
CA TYR A 371 -0.13 28.22 -2.10
C TYR A 371 -1.10 29.40 -2.35
N THR A 372 -0.85 30.54 -1.72
CA THR A 372 -1.70 31.75 -1.82
C THR A 372 -1.20 32.74 -2.87
N SER A 373 -0.18 32.41 -3.68
CA SER A 373 0.39 33.31 -4.68
C SER A 373 -0.57 33.73 -5.78
N ASP A 374 -1.77 33.18 -5.88
CA ASP A 374 -2.91 33.81 -6.60
C ASP A 374 -3.20 35.23 -6.08
N ALA A 375 -2.88 35.51 -4.81
CA ALA A 375 -3.00 36.85 -4.25
C ALA A 375 -1.89 37.82 -4.71
N ALA A 376 -0.74 37.31 -5.16
CA ALA A 376 0.34 38.14 -5.70
C ALA A 376 0.07 38.58 -7.15
N ASP A 377 -0.67 37.78 -7.91
CA ASP A 377 -1.05 38.10 -9.30
C ASP A 377 -2.10 39.22 -9.38
N ASP A 378 -2.97 39.34 -8.36
CA ASP A 378 -3.92 40.43 -8.26
C ASP A 378 -3.26 41.78 -7.90
N SER A 379 -2.10 41.77 -7.25
CA SER A 379 -1.37 43.01 -6.88
C SER A 379 -0.52 43.58 -8.03
N LEU A 380 -0.26 42.82 -9.08
CA LEU A 380 0.49 43.25 -10.27
C LEU A 380 -0.43 43.73 -11.42
N ARG A 381 -1.75 43.71 -11.22
CA ARG A 381 -2.75 44.25 -12.16
C ARG A 381 -3.22 45.66 -11.82
N VAL A 382 -2.34 46.50 -11.26
CA VAL A 382 -2.61 47.94 -11.10
C VAL A 382 -1.80 48.74 -12.10
#